data_384abbe329d5172470a6c3fa5174f9ca
#
_entry.id   384abbe329d5172470a6c3fa5174f9ca
#
_cell.length_a   1.000
_cell.length_b   1.000
_cell.length_c   1.000
_cell.angle_alpha   90.00
_cell.angle_beta   90.00
_cell.angle_gamma   90.00
#
_symmetry.space_group_name_H-M   'P 1'
#
loop_
_entity.id
_entity.type
_entity.pdbx_description
1 polymer ?
#
loop_
_entity_poly.entity_id
_entity_poly.type
_entity_poly.pdbx_seq_one_letter_code
_entity_poly.pdbx_strand_id
1 'polypeptide(L)'
;LTAIRDVIGDDKWLSVAGTGDRGYINSSAEIDKIAPIIDYFNLMSYDFTAGETGPNGRKHQANLFDSDLSLPGYSVDAMVRNLENAGMPSEKILLGIPFYGRLGATITRTYDELRRDYINKNGYEYRFDNTAQVPYLVKDGDFAMSYDDALSIFLKTQYVLRNCLGGVFSWTSTYDQANILARTMSIGINDPEVLKEELEGIYGQF
;
A
#
# COMPACT_ATOMS: atom_id res chain seq x y z
N LEU A 1 21.62 10.70 -8.84
CA LEU A 1 20.42 11.51 -9.11
C LEU A 1 20.78 12.90 -9.62
N THR A 2 21.74 13.63 -9.01
CA THR A 2 22.16 14.97 -9.43
C THR A 2 22.49 15.00 -10.91
N ALA A 3 23.36 14.10 -11.41
CA ALA A 3 23.73 14.06 -12.83
C ALA A 3 22.52 13.83 -13.78
N ILE A 4 21.50 13.10 -13.32
CA ILE A 4 20.25 12.93 -14.09
C ILE A 4 19.48 14.25 -14.11
N ARG A 5 19.31 14.90 -12.97
CA ARG A 5 18.63 16.20 -12.85
C ARG A 5 19.30 17.26 -13.72
N ASP A 6 20.64 17.32 -13.70
CA ASP A 6 21.42 18.26 -14.53
C ASP A 6 21.15 18.08 -16.05
N VAL A 7 20.87 16.85 -16.47
CA VAL A 7 20.60 16.55 -17.89
C VAL A 7 19.15 16.81 -18.27
N ILE A 8 18.18 16.42 -17.42
CA ILE A 8 16.75 16.52 -17.75
C ILE A 8 16.16 17.90 -17.44
N GLY A 9 16.82 18.71 -16.63
CA GLY A 9 16.34 20.02 -16.17
C GLY A 9 15.20 19.91 -15.16
N ASP A 10 14.62 21.06 -14.79
CA ASP A 10 13.53 21.13 -13.81
C ASP A 10 12.13 20.94 -14.42
N ASP A 11 12.03 20.95 -15.75
CA ASP A 11 10.75 20.76 -16.46
C ASP A 11 10.26 19.29 -16.48
N LYS A 12 11.09 18.34 -16.07
CA LYS A 12 10.79 16.91 -16.10
C LYS A 12 10.73 16.36 -14.68
N TRP A 13 9.74 15.50 -14.45
CA TRP A 13 9.64 14.80 -13.18
C TRP A 13 10.74 13.74 -13.06
N LEU A 14 11.41 13.78 -11.92
CA LEU A 14 12.36 12.76 -11.48
C LEU A 14 11.81 12.11 -10.22
N SER A 15 11.49 10.83 -10.28
CA SER A 15 11.06 10.09 -9.12
C SER A 15 11.95 8.88 -8.84
N VAL A 16 11.96 8.45 -7.61
CA VAL A 16 12.60 7.19 -7.19
C VAL A 16 11.59 6.30 -6.51
N ALA A 17 11.75 4.98 -6.63
CA ALA A 17 10.99 4.02 -5.86
C ALA A 17 11.88 3.43 -4.75
N GLY A 18 11.33 3.33 -3.55
CA GLY A 18 12.03 2.80 -2.40
C GLY A 18 11.07 2.39 -1.29
N THR A 19 11.61 1.90 -0.20
CA THR A 19 10.83 1.54 0.98
C THR A 19 11.09 2.52 2.13
N GLY A 20 10.18 2.55 3.11
CA GLY A 20 10.32 3.36 4.33
C GLY A 20 10.80 2.56 5.54
N ASP A 21 11.27 1.32 5.36
CA ASP A 21 11.81 0.56 6.48
C ASP A 21 13.15 1.13 6.98
N ARG A 22 13.38 0.97 8.29
CA ARG A 22 14.58 1.55 8.95
C ARG A 22 15.89 0.98 8.42
N GLY A 23 15.88 -0.27 7.95
CA GLY A 23 17.07 -0.88 7.38
C GLY A 23 17.51 -0.17 6.10
N TYR A 24 16.55 0.07 5.21
CA TYR A 24 16.78 0.81 3.96
C TYR A 24 17.26 2.25 4.22
N ILE A 25 16.56 2.98 5.09
CA ILE A 25 16.87 4.39 5.41
C ILE A 25 18.26 4.50 6.06
N ASN A 26 18.60 3.61 6.99
CA ASN A 26 19.86 3.71 7.74
C ASN A 26 21.10 3.21 6.99
N SER A 27 20.92 2.35 5.97
CA SER A 27 22.06 1.67 5.32
C SER A 27 22.14 1.83 3.81
N SER A 28 21.07 2.25 3.14
CA SER A 28 20.99 2.19 1.69
C SER A 28 20.56 3.51 1.02
N ALA A 29 19.91 4.42 1.75
CA ALA A 29 19.37 5.64 1.17
C ALA A 29 19.66 6.88 2.04
N GLU A 30 20.31 7.86 1.48
CA GLU A 30 20.53 9.17 2.11
C GLU A 30 19.33 10.07 1.80
N ILE A 31 18.23 9.87 2.53
CA ILE A 31 16.92 10.50 2.24
C ILE A 31 17.02 12.03 2.24
N ASP A 32 17.75 12.62 3.18
CA ASP A 32 17.99 14.06 3.28
C ASP A 32 18.71 14.65 2.03
N LYS A 33 19.54 13.83 1.37
CA LYS A 33 20.22 14.22 0.13
C LYS A 33 19.39 13.92 -1.12
N ILE A 34 18.52 12.93 -1.06
CA ILE A 34 17.64 12.55 -2.17
C ILE A 34 16.48 13.55 -2.30
N ALA A 35 15.86 13.92 -1.18
CA ALA A 35 14.68 14.75 -1.12
C ALA A 35 14.75 16.08 -1.90
N PRO A 36 15.84 16.86 -1.87
CA PRO A 36 15.93 18.10 -2.65
C PRO A 36 16.10 17.88 -4.16
N ILE A 37 16.46 16.68 -4.62
CA ILE A 37 16.77 16.42 -6.03
C ILE A 37 15.55 15.87 -6.80
N ILE A 38 14.70 15.11 -6.10
CA ILE A 38 13.56 14.43 -6.72
C ILE A 38 12.27 15.24 -6.58
N ASP A 39 11.32 14.98 -7.48
CA ASP A 39 9.96 15.51 -7.37
C ASP A 39 9.10 14.60 -6.48
N TYR A 40 9.20 13.27 -6.66
CA TYR A 40 8.41 12.30 -5.90
C TYR A 40 9.24 11.09 -5.45
N PHE A 41 8.90 10.60 -4.26
CA PHE A 41 9.33 9.32 -3.73
C PHE A 41 8.17 8.33 -3.77
N ASN A 42 8.26 7.32 -4.65
CA ASN A 42 7.26 6.26 -4.76
C ASN A 42 7.52 5.25 -3.64
N LEU A 43 6.82 5.43 -2.51
CA LEU A 43 6.95 4.55 -1.36
C LEU A 43 6.31 3.19 -1.64
N MET A 44 7.12 2.16 -1.80
CA MET A 44 6.67 0.77 -1.95
C MET A 44 6.21 0.23 -0.59
N SER A 45 5.04 0.67 -0.12
CA SER A 45 4.41 0.33 1.16
C SER A 45 3.63 -0.99 1.08
N TYR A 46 4.26 -2.00 0.54
CA TYR A 46 3.72 -3.35 0.37
C TYR A 46 4.86 -4.38 0.37
N ASP A 47 4.52 -5.66 0.23
CA ASP A 47 5.47 -6.78 0.28
C ASP A 47 6.15 -6.95 1.65
N PHE A 48 5.55 -6.48 2.72
CA PHE A 48 6.12 -6.56 4.07
C PHE A 48 6.50 -7.99 4.49
N THR A 49 5.82 -9.00 3.93
CA THR A 49 6.05 -10.41 4.21
C THR A 49 6.72 -11.17 3.05
N ALA A 50 7.27 -10.48 2.04
CA ALA A 50 7.80 -11.12 0.82
C ALA A 50 8.96 -12.11 1.07
N GLY A 51 9.76 -11.87 2.11
CA GLY A 51 10.85 -12.76 2.53
C GLY A 51 10.48 -13.76 3.62
N GLU A 52 9.24 -13.70 4.12
CA GLU A 52 8.83 -14.41 5.33
C GLU A 52 8.18 -15.75 5.03
N THR A 53 8.37 -16.71 5.95
CA THR A 53 7.76 -18.04 5.94
C THR A 53 7.17 -18.37 7.32
N GLY A 54 6.45 -19.48 7.42
CA GLY A 54 5.83 -19.90 8.69
C GLY A 54 4.86 -18.85 9.25
N PRO A 55 4.87 -18.63 10.58
CA PRO A 55 3.95 -17.67 11.22
C PRO A 55 4.11 -16.23 10.72
N ASN A 56 5.32 -15.78 10.44
CA ASN A 56 5.57 -14.43 9.90
C ASN A 56 5.03 -14.25 8.48
N GLY A 57 5.06 -15.30 7.66
CA GLY A 57 4.46 -15.28 6.34
C GLY A 57 2.92 -15.21 6.37
N ARG A 58 2.29 -15.49 7.53
CA ARG A 58 0.85 -15.40 7.77
C ARG A 58 0.47 -14.06 8.42
N LYS A 59 1.01 -12.98 7.88
CA LYS A 59 0.83 -11.60 8.32
C LYS A 59 0.40 -10.72 7.17
N HIS A 60 -0.06 -9.51 7.49
CA HIS A 60 -0.40 -8.51 6.48
C HIS A 60 0.83 -8.07 5.67
N GLN A 61 0.61 -7.85 4.37
CA GLN A 61 1.65 -7.42 3.45
C GLN A 61 1.67 -5.91 3.16
N ALA A 62 0.57 -5.20 3.49
CA ALA A 62 0.39 -3.79 3.12
C ALA A 62 -0.61 -3.09 4.06
N ASN A 63 -0.63 -3.46 5.34
CA ASN A 63 -1.50 -2.89 6.35
C ASN A 63 -1.24 -1.40 6.57
N LEU A 64 -2.32 -0.63 6.78
CA LEU A 64 -2.22 0.80 7.04
C LEU A 64 -1.59 1.07 8.41
N PHE A 65 -2.02 0.36 9.45
CA PHE A 65 -1.51 0.45 10.81
C PHE A 65 -1.03 -0.90 11.34
N ASP A 66 -0.24 -0.90 12.39
CA ASP A 66 0.20 -2.11 13.07
C ASP A 66 -0.97 -2.80 13.78
N SER A 67 -0.98 -4.13 13.76
CA SER A 67 -1.92 -5.00 14.49
C SER A 67 -1.23 -6.31 14.91
N ASP A 68 -1.94 -7.19 15.59
CA ASP A 68 -1.44 -8.53 15.93
C ASP A 68 -1.15 -9.39 14.68
N LEU A 69 -1.77 -9.05 13.54
CA LEU A 69 -1.55 -9.71 12.25
C LEU A 69 -0.53 -8.98 11.36
N SER A 70 0.24 -8.01 11.87
CA SER A 70 1.33 -7.36 11.14
C SER A 70 2.71 -7.76 11.68
N LEU A 71 3.73 -7.61 10.86
CA LEU A 71 5.11 -7.63 11.33
C LEU A 71 5.39 -6.34 12.10
N PRO A 72 5.99 -6.40 13.31
CA PRO A 72 6.22 -5.23 14.14
C PRO A 72 6.99 -4.11 13.41
N GLY A 73 6.40 -2.92 13.34
CA GLY A 73 6.99 -1.77 12.68
C GLY A 73 6.93 -1.79 11.14
N TYR A 74 6.19 -2.75 10.57
CA TYR A 74 5.89 -2.83 9.15
C TYR A 74 4.42 -2.48 8.91
N SER A 75 4.16 -1.19 8.76
CA SER A 75 2.89 -0.63 8.31
C SER A 75 3.14 0.56 7.40
N VAL A 76 2.15 0.95 6.63
CA VAL A 76 2.21 2.16 5.80
C VAL A 76 2.54 3.37 6.66
N ASP A 77 1.84 3.56 7.79
CA ASP A 77 2.06 4.66 8.73
C ASP A 77 3.50 4.68 9.26
N ALA A 78 4.04 3.52 9.67
CA ALA A 78 5.42 3.45 10.15
C ALA A 78 6.44 3.84 9.06
N MET A 79 6.22 3.41 7.82
CA MET A 79 7.11 3.74 6.71
C MET A 79 7.07 5.20 6.31
N VAL A 80 5.86 5.82 6.28
CA VAL A 80 5.71 7.26 6.03
C VAL A 80 6.46 8.05 7.09
N ARG A 81 6.21 7.77 8.38
CA ARG A 81 6.89 8.47 9.48
C ARG A 81 8.40 8.30 9.46
N ASN A 82 8.89 7.12 9.10
CA ASN A 82 10.34 6.90 8.97
C ASN A 82 10.96 7.77 7.87
N LEU A 83 10.29 7.91 6.71
CA LEU A 83 10.75 8.79 5.63
C LEU A 83 10.71 10.27 6.05
N GLU A 84 9.62 10.73 6.67
CA GLU A 84 9.49 12.10 7.18
C GLU A 84 10.59 12.43 8.20
N ASN A 85 10.82 11.52 9.15
CA ASN A 85 11.89 11.66 10.16
C ASN A 85 13.30 11.67 9.54
N ALA A 86 13.48 11.06 8.36
CA ALA A 86 14.71 11.07 7.60
C ALA A 86 14.86 12.29 6.68
N GLY A 87 13.86 13.20 6.66
CA GLY A 87 13.91 14.46 5.92
C GLY A 87 13.18 14.48 4.57
N MET A 88 12.33 13.47 4.27
CA MET A 88 11.48 13.48 3.09
C MET A 88 10.23 14.35 3.37
N PRO A 89 9.96 15.41 2.60
CA PRO A 89 8.72 16.17 2.70
C PRO A 89 7.49 15.31 2.37
N SER A 90 6.42 15.44 3.17
CA SER A 90 5.19 14.63 3.02
C SER A 90 4.60 14.72 1.62
N GLU A 91 4.57 15.93 1.04
CA GLU A 91 4.04 16.21 -0.30
C GLU A 91 4.82 15.56 -1.43
N LYS A 92 6.01 15.04 -1.18
CA LYS A 92 6.80 14.25 -2.14
C LYS A 92 6.58 12.75 -2.03
N ILE A 93 5.92 12.26 -0.99
CA ILE A 93 5.67 10.83 -0.78
C ILE A 93 4.41 10.41 -1.54
N LEU A 94 4.55 9.50 -2.50
CA LEU A 94 3.44 8.80 -3.14
C LEU A 94 3.27 7.43 -2.49
N LEU A 95 2.09 7.14 -1.94
CA LEU A 95 1.80 5.89 -1.25
C LEU A 95 1.52 4.77 -2.26
N GLY A 96 2.26 3.67 -2.18
CA GLY A 96 2.12 2.51 -3.04
C GLY A 96 1.01 1.56 -2.57
N ILE A 97 0.18 1.11 -3.51
CA ILE A 97 -0.94 0.19 -3.26
C ILE A 97 -0.76 -1.06 -4.14
N PRO A 98 -0.70 -2.27 -3.54
CA PRO A 98 -0.59 -3.50 -4.31
C PRO A 98 -1.95 -3.92 -4.87
N PHE A 99 -2.02 -4.20 -6.17
CA PHE A 99 -3.21 -4.77 -6.81
C PHE A 99 -3.16 -6.30 -6.85
N TYR A 100 -2.57 -6.89 -5.81
CA TYR A 100 -2.41 -8.34 -5.65
C TYR A 100 -2.46 -8.75 -4.18
N GLY A 101 -2.79 -10.00 -3.95
CA GLY A 101 -2.68 -10.61 -2.63
C GLY A 101 -1.42 -11.45 -2.49
N ARG A 102 -0.96 -11.60 -1.24
CA ARG A 102 0.25 -12.34 -0.88
C ARG A 102 0.05 -13.21 0.35
N LEU A 103 0.70 -14.39 0.33
CA LEU A 103 0.93 -15.22 1.51
C LEU A 103 2.44 -15.47 1.63
N GLY A 104 3.10 -14.68 2.48
CA GLY A 104 4.55 -14.77 2.71
C GLY A 104 5.38 -14.74 1.42
N ALA A 105 6.47 -15.50 1.40
CA ALA A 105 7.37 -15.60 0.25
C ALA A 105 6.80 -16.43 -0.92
N THR A 106 5.70 -17.18 -0.72
CA THR A 106 5.38 -18.32 -1.58
C THR A 106 4.24 -18.11 -2.56
N ILE A 107 3.23 -17.30 -2.20
CA ILE A 107 2.00 -17.18 -3.00
C ILE A 107 1.68 -15.72 -3.29
N THR A 108 1.49 -15.42 -4.57
CA THR A 108 0.90 -14.17 -5.05
C THR A 108 -0.28 -14.47 -5.96
N ARG A 109 -1.32 -13.62 -5.90
CA ARG A 109 -2.49 -13.68 -6.78
C ARG A 109 -2.89 -12.27 -7.18
N THR A 110 -3.14 -12.06 -8.46
CA THR A 110 -3.67 -10.78 -8.96
C THR A 110 -5.04 -10.48 -8.34
N TYR A 111 -5.45 -9.22 -8.30
CA TYR A 111 -6.77 -8.87 -7.77
C TYR A 111 -7.90 -9.50 -8.58
N ASP A 112 -7.73 -9.63 -9.89
CA ASP A 112 -8.71 -10.35 -10.75
C ASP A 112 -8.84 -11.82 -10.37
N GLU A 113 -7.72 -12.51 -10.06
CA GLU A 113 -7.76 -13.89 -9.55
C GLU A 113 -8.44 -13.96 -8.19
N LEU A 114 -8.13 -13.01 -7.27
CA LEU A 114 -8.75 -12.96 -5.95
C LEU A 114 -10.28 -12.86 -6.06
N ARG A 115 -10.78 -11.95 -6.89
CA ARG A 115 -12.22 -11.77 -7.12
C ARG A 115 -12.87 -12.97 -7.79
N ARG A 116 -12.18 -13.59 -8.74
CA ARG A 116 -12.71 -14.73 -9.49
C ARG A 116 -12.77 -16.00 -8.66
N ASP A 117 -11.73 -16.29 -7.87
CA ASP A 117 -11.51 -17.63 -7.32
C ASP A 117 -11.40 -17.69 -5.80
N TYR A 118 -11.19 -16.55 -5.10
CA TYR A 118 -10.82 -16.57 -3.68
C TYR A 118 -11.81 -15.83 -2.77
N ILE A 119 -12.16 -14.58 -3.05
CA ILE A 119 -12.97 -13.77 -2.12
C ILE A 119 -14.35 -14.39 -1.92
N ASN A 120 -14.59 -14.96 -0.74
CA ASN A 120 -15.80 -15.72 -0.37
C ASN A 120 -16.11 -16.90 -1.32
N LYS A 121 -15.08 -17.55 -1.87
CA LYS A 121 -15.18 -18.67 -2.80
C LYS A 121 -14.19 -19.79 -2.44
N ASN A 122 -14.48 -21.01 -2.87
CA ASN A 122 -13.60 -22.16 -2.75
C ASN A 122 -13.09 -22.42 -1.30
N GLY A 123 -13.96 -22.13 -0.30
CA GLY A 123 -13.63 -22.30 1.12
C GLY A 123 -12.79 -21.15 1.72
N TYR A 124 -12.51 -20.12 0.96
CA TYR A 124 -11.90 -18.89 1.48
C TYR A 124 -12.97 -17.93 2.00
N GLU A 125 -12.74 -17.34 3.15
CA GLU A 125 -13.62 -16.39 3.81
C GLU A 125 -12.96 -15.01 3.89
N TYR A 126 -13.71 -13.98 3.53
CA TYR A 126 -13.31 -12.58 3.72
C TYR A 126 -13.31 -12.23 5.21
N ARG A 127 -12.28 -11.54 5.65
CA ARG A 127 -12.18 -10.89 6.97
C ARG A 127 -11.58 -9.50 6.77
N PHE A 128 -11.90 -8.59 7.68
CA PHE A 128 -11.30 -7.25 7.71
C PHE A 128 -10.68 -7.01 9.10
N ASP A 129 -9.41 -6.64 9.12
CA ASP A 129 -8.72 -6.23 10.34
C ASP A 129 -8.94 -4.72 10.55
N ASN A 130 -9.85 -4.38 11.46
CA ASN A 130 -10.20 -2.98 11.75
C ASN A 130 -9.03 -2.18 12.36
N THR A 131 -8.10 -2.83 13.04
CA THR A 131 -6.91 -2.18 13.59
C THR A 131 -5.90 -1.87 12.49
N ALA A 132 -5.61 -2.86 11.65
CA ALA A 132 -4.68 -2.71 10.51
C ALA A 132 -5.31 -1.98 9.32
N GLN A 133 -6.63 -1.86 9.27
CA GLN A 133 -7.42 -1.28 8.18
C GLN A 133 -7.14 -1.94 6.82
N VAL A 134 -7.14 -3.28 6.81
CA VAL A 134 -6.84 -4.07 5.61
C VAL A 134 -7.60 -5.40 5.62
N PRO A 135 -8.08 -5.88 4.45
CA PRO A 135 -8.71 -7.19 4.35
C PRO A 135 -7.68 -8.32 4.31
N TYR A 136 -8.15 -9.50 4.68
CA TYR A 136 -7.43 -10.76 4.50
C TYR A 136 -8.39 -11.90 4.28
N LEU A 137 -7.89 -12.98 3.73
CA LEU A 137 -8.63 -14.22 3.56
C LEU A 137 -8.22 -15.24 4.62
N VAL A 138 -9.21 -16.00 5.07
CA VAL A 138 -9.05 -17.16 5.95
C VAL A 138 -9.51 -18.41 5.19
N LYS A 139 -8.81 -19.53 5.37
CA LYS A 139 -9.24 -20.83 4.87
C LYS A 139 -8.98 -21.89 5.95
N ASP A 140 -10.00 -22.71 6.22
CA ASP A 140 -9.95 -23.76 7.26
C ASP A 140 -9.52 -23.23 8.65
N GLY A 141 -9.87 -21.96 8.94
CA GLY A 141 -9.52 -21.27 10.19
C GLY A 141 -8.15 -20.57 10.17
N ASP A 142 -7.32 -20.79 9.16
CA ASP A 142 -5.98 -20.24 9.05
C ASP A 142 -5.94 -18.97 8.17
N PHE A 143 -5.03 -18.05 8.50
CA PHE A 143 -4.69 -16.91 7.64
C PHE A 143 -4.17 -17.42 6.29
N ALA A 144 -4.82 -17.04 5.21
CA ALA A 144 -4.55 -17.58 3.89
C ALA A 144 -3.96 -16.56 2.91
N MET A 145 -4.32 -15.29 3.03
CA MET A 145 -3.79 -14.25 2.12
C MET A 145 -4.12 -12.85 2.62
N SER A 146 -3.18 -11.93 2.52
CA SER A 146 -3.37 -10.49 2.69
C SER A 146 -3.46 -9.80 1.33
N TYR A 147 -4.33 -8.79 1.19
CA TYR A 147 -4.52 -8.03 -0.05
C TYR A 147 -5.16 -6.66 0.26
N ASP A 148 -5.36 -5.85 -0.76
CA ASP A 148 -6.16 -4.62 -0.68
C ASP A 148 -7.47 -4.75 -1.44
N ASP A 149 -8.53 -4.14 -0.93
CA ASP A 149 -9.83 -3.99 -1.58
C ASP A 149 -10.27 -2.52 -1.67
N ALA A 150 -11.49 -2.28 -2.14
CA ALA A 150 -11.99 -0.92 -2.27
C ALA A 150 -12.07 -0.20 -0.91
N LEU A 151 -12.42 -0.89 0.19
CA LEU A 151 -12.49 -0.28 1.51
C LEU A 151 -11.11 0.10 2.03
N SER A 152 -10.14 -0.81 2.00
CA SER A 152 -8.77 -0.50 2.47
C SER A 152 -8.09 0.57 1.63
N ILE A 153 -8.33 0.60 0.32
CA ILE A 153 -7.83 1.66 -0.57
C ILE A 153 -8.46 3.01 -0.22
N PHE A 154 -9.77 3.06 0.01
CA PHE A 154 -10.41 4.28 0.48
C PHE A 154 -9.76 4.79 1.76
N LEU A 155 -9.58 3.94 2.78
CA LEU A 155 -8.93 4.31 4.05
C LEU A 155 -7.49 4.80 3.84
N LYS A 156 -6.74 4.19 2.92
CA LYS A 156 -5.40 4.65 2.52
C LYS A 156 -5.43 6.00 1.79
N THR A 157 -6.41 6.25 0.92
CA THR A 157 -6.55 7.57 0.28
C THR A 157 -6.91 8.66 1.30
N GLN A 158 -7.76 8.32 2.30
CA GLN A 158 -8.05 9.25 3.41
C GLN A 158 -6.81 9.52 4.29
N TYR A 159 -5.94 8.51 4.47
CA TYR A 159 -4.66 8.70 5.14
C TYR A 159 -3.75 9.66 4.35
N VAL A 160 -3.66 9.50 3.03
CA VAL A 160 -2.91 10.39 2.13
C VAL A 160 -3.38 11.84 2.28
N LEU A 161 -4.69 12.08 2.19
CA LEU A 161 -5.26 13.43 2.29
C LEU A 161 -5.02 14.05 3.68
N ARG A 162 -5.22 13.30 4.76
CA ARG A 162 -5.03 13.79 6.14
C ARG A 162 -3.58 14.11 6.49
N ASN A 163 -2.64 13.39 5.90
CA ASN A 163 -1.20 13.60 6.14
C ASN A 163 -0.51 14.44 5.06
N CYS A 164 -1.30 15.07 4.14
CA CYS A 164 -0.78 15.92 3.07
C CYS A 164 0.30 15.23 2.22
N LEU A 165 0.16 13.91 1.98
CA LEU A 165 1.07 13.19 1.09
C LEU A 165 0.83 13.61 -0.37
N GLY A 166 1.82 13.38 -1.23
CA GLY A 166 1.77 13.77 -2.65
C GLY A 166 0.74 13.00 -3.49
N GLY A 167 0.27 11.85 -3.02
CA GLY A 167 -0.73 11.06 -3.72
C GLY A 167 -0.53 9.56 -3.56
N VAL A 168 -1.02 8.81 -4.53
CA VAL A 168 -0.97 7.33 -4.56
C VAL A 168 -0.44 6.81 -5.89
N PHE A 169 0.16 5.61 -5.89
CA PHE A 169 0.46 4.85 -7.09
C PHE A 169 0.15 3.37 -6.87
N SER A 170 0.08 2.57 -7.93
CA SER A 170 -0.25 1.14 -7.83
C SER A 170 0.82 0.24 -8.43
N TRP A 171 0.95 -0.96 -7.89
CA TRP A 171 1.64 -2.09 -8.50
C TRP A 171 0.67 -3.28 -8.64
N THR A 172 0.14 -3.61 -9.80
CA THR A 172 0.19 -2.90 -11.09
C THR A 172 -1.19 -2.92 -11.71
N SER A 173 -1.52 -1.92 -12.52
CA SER A 173 -2.84 -1.76 -13.17
C SER A 173 -3.29 -2.98 -13.97
N THR A 174 -2.36 -3.76 -14.54
CA THR A 174 -2.66 -4.99 -15.28
C THR A 174 -3.28 -6.11 -14.44
N TYR A 175 -3.26 -5.98 -13.10
CA TYR A 175 -3.83 -6.96 -12.15
C TYR A 175 -5.27 -6.62 -11.72
N ASP A 176 -5.82 -5.52 -12.24
CA ASP A 176 -7.18 -5.01 -11.99
C ASP A 176 -7.86 -4.66 -13.32
N GLN A 177 -8.10 -5.65 -14.18
CA GLN A 177 -8.69 -5.45 -15.52
C GLN A 177 -10.12 -4.88 -15.45
N ALA A 178 -10.84 -5.15 -14.35
CA ALA A 178 -12.16 -4.56 -14.11
C ALA A 178 -12.10 -3.10 -13.66
N ASN A 179 -10.90 -2.56 -13.44
CA ASN A 179 -10.64 -1.17 -13.06
C ASN A 179 -11.31 -0.74 -11.75
N ILE A 180 -11.47 -1.68 -10.81
CA ILE A 180 -12.14 -1.44 -9.52
C ILE A 180 -11.22 -0.69 -8.58
N LEU A 181 -10.02 -1.20 -8.37
CA LEU A 181 -9.05 -0.61 -7.43
C LEU A 181 -8.52 0.72 -7.95
N ALA A 182 -8.23 0.81 -9.26
CA ALA A 182 -7.78 2.05 -9.89
C ALA A 182 -8.85 3.15 -9.81
N ARG A 183 -10.14 2.80 -10.07
CA ARG A 183 -11.27 3.73 -9.87
C ARG A 183 -11.38 4.18 -8.42
N THR A 184 -11.25 3.25 -7.47
CA THR A 184 -11.30 3.54 -6.03
C THR A 184 -10.20 4.52 -5.62
N MET A 185 -8.96 4.32 -6.08
CA MET A 185 -7.86 5.27 -5.85
C MET A 185 -8.20 6.67 -6.36
N SER A 186 -8.68 6.76 -7.60
CA SER A 186 -8.99 8.04 -8.24
C SER A 186 -10.11 8.78 -7.51
N ILE A 187 -11.24 8.11 -7.23
CA ILE A 187 -12.38 8.74 -6.53
C ILE A 187 -12.02 9.04 -5.07
N GLY A 188 -11.31 8.15 -4.39
CA GLY A 188 -10.89 8.36 -3.00
C GLY A 188 -10.01 9.58 -2.77
N ILE A 189 -9.27 10.01 -3.80
CA ILE A 189 -8.47 11.25 -3.77
C ILE A 189 -9.31 12.48 -4.20
N ASN A 190 -10.11 12.36 -5.27
CA ASN A 190 -10.74 13.51 -5.90
C ASN A 190 -12.16 13.81 -5.38
N ASP A 191 -12.93 12.76 -5.02
CA ASP A 191 -14.32 12.85 -4.59
C ASP A 191 -14.61 11.89 -3.41
N PRO A 192 -13.92 12.03 -2.27
CA PRO A 192 -13.96 11.04 -1.18
C PRO A 192 -15.34 10.81 -0.58
N GLU A 193 -16.21 11.82 -0.52
CA GLU A 193 -17.56 11.68 0.04
C GLU A 193 -18.45 10.78 -0.83
N VAL A 194 -18.34 10.91 -2.16
CA VAL A 194 -19.06 10.05 -3.12
C VAL A 194 -18.64 8.59 -2.95
N LEU A 195 -17.32 8.35 -2.85
CA LEU A 195 -16.82 6.99 -2.65
C LEU A 195 -17.25 6.42 -1.29
N LYS A 196 -17.24 7.25 -0.24
CA LYS A 196 -17.68 6.84 1.09
C LYS A 196 -19.12 6.34 1.08
N GLU A 197 -20.06 7.09 0.49
CA GLU A 197 -21.46 6.69 0.36
C GLU A 197 -21.61 5.37 -0.40
N GLU A 198 -20.86 5.18 -1.51
CA GLU A 198 -20.86 3.91 -2.26
C GLU A 198 -20.39 2.73 -1.40
N LEU A 199 -19.32 2.92 -0.63
CA LEU A 199 -18.72 1.87 0.20
C LEU A 199 -19.57 1.56 1.44
N GLU A 200 -20.20 2.56 2.08
CA GLU A 200 -21.14 2.34 3.19
C GLU A 200 -22.34 1.49 2.75
N GLY A 201 -22.77 1.60 1.49
CA GLY A 201 -23.79 0.73 0.89
C GLY A 201 -23.37 -0.74 0.75
N ILE A 202 -22.06 -1.01 0.69
CA ILE A 202 -21.50 -2.36 0.50
C ILE A 202 -21.04 -2.98 1.82
N TYR A 203 -20.31 -2.21 2.64
CA TYR A 203 -19.62 -2.68 3.85
C TYR A 203 -20.34 -2.30 5.15
N GLY A 204 -21.35 -1.44 5.09
CA GLY A 204 -21.97 -0.81 6.27
C GLY A 204 -21.16 0.43 6.70
N GLN A 205 -21.57 1.07 7.81
CA GLN A 205 -20.82 2.21 8.38
C GLN A 205 -19.47 1.76 8.92
N PHE A 206 -18.42 2.54 8.65
CA PHE A 206 -17.04 2.28 9.05
C PHE A 206 -16.28 3.56 9.43
#